data_5d7b263fac71bb2a40355829c96e520e
#
_entry.id   5d7b263fac71bb2a40355829c96e520e
#
_cell.length_a   1.000
_cell.length_b   1.000
_cell.length_c   1.000
_cell.angle_alpha   90.00
_cell.angle_beta   90.00
_cell.angle_gamma   90.00
#
_symmetry.space_group_name_H-M   'P 1'
#
loop_
_entity.id
_entity.type
_entity.pdbx_description
1 polymer ?
#
loop_
_entity_poly.entity_id
_entity_poly.type
_entity_poly.pdbx_seq_one_letter_code
_entity_poly.pdbx_strand_id
1 'polypeptide(L)'
;QKKYYLPRLANGQDVPCFALTSPTAGSDAGSIEDYGVVCEAEFDGKKQLCIRLNWNKRYITLAPVATLIGLAFKLYDPDHLLGEKESLGITCALIPKEIPNVEIGRKHMPLKSAFPNGPVRGKDVIVPIDYIIGGQKMAGQGWRMLMECLAAGRSISLPSMVTGGARLAMLATGSY
;
A
#
# COMPACT_ATOMS: atom_id res chain seq x y z
N GLN A 1 -2.34 5.18 15.96
CA GLN A 1 -1.65 5.45 14.69
C GLN A 1 -1.56 6.96 14.40
N LYS A 2 -2.70 7.70 14.28
CA LYS A 2 -2.72 9.13 13.91
C LYS A 2 -1.80 10.00 14.76
N LYS A 3 -1.89 9.92 16.09
CA LYS A 3 -1.06 10.72 17.02
C LYS A 3 0.43 10.34 16.95
N TYR A 4 0.76 9.13 16.55
CA TYR A 4 2.13 8.65 16.44
C TYR A 4 2.75 9.00 15.08
N TYR A 5 2.10 8.64 13.97
CA TYR A 5 2.69 8.77 12.65
C TYR A 5 2.62 10.18 12.07
N LEU A 6 1.54 10.96 12.27
CA LEU A 6 1.43 12.27 11.63
C LEU A 6 2.55 13.24 12.00
N PRO A 7 2.98 13.38 13.28
CA PRO A 7 4.12 14.23 13.62
C PRO A 7 5.43 13.75 12.98
N ARG A 8 5.65 12.43 12.94
CA ARG A 8 6.86 11.81 12.39
C ARG A 8 6.95 11.98 10.87
N LEU A 9 5.82 11.89 10.18
CA LEU A 9 5.71 12.18 8.75
C LEU A 9 5.94 13.68 8.47
N ALA A 10 5.37 14.56 9.29
CA ALA A 10 5.49 16.00 9.11
C ALA A 10 6.91 16.53 9.28
N ASN A 11 7.70 15.92 10.20
CA ASN A 11 9.09 16.32 10.44
C ASN A 11 10.13 15.47 9.68
N GLY A 12 9.68 14.56 8.82
CA GLY A 12 10.55 13.74 7.98
C GLY A 12 11.26 12.58 8.70
N GLN A 13 10.85 12.23 9.91
CA GLN A 13 11.35 11.03 10.62
C GLN A 13 10.87 9.75 9.95
N ASP A 14 9.64 9.76 9.42
CA ASP A 14 9.11 8.67 8.62
C ASP A 14 8.90 9.11 7.17
N VAL A 15 9.27 8.22 6.24
CA VAL A 15 9.03 8.36 4.82
C VAL A 15 8.05 7.26 4.40
N PRO A 16 6.81 7.60 4.00
CA PRO A 16 5.85 6.60 3.62
C PRO A 16 6.00 6.20 2.14
N CYS A 17 5.67 4.95 1.83
CA CYS A 17 5.32 4.54 0.48
C CYS A 17 3.93 3.88 0.48
N PHE A 18 3.29 3.83 -0.70
CA PHE A 18 1.99 3.18 -0.84
C PHE A 18 2.07 1.98 -1.79
N ALA A 19 1.91 0.78 -1.25
CA ALA A 19 2.09 -0.49 -1.91
C ALA A 19 0.73 -1.08 -2.34
N LEU A 20 0.29 -0.71 -3.57
CA LEU A 20 -0.94 -1.19 -4.19
C LEU A 20 -0.65 -2.13 -5.36
N THR A 21 0.14 -1.67 -6.34
CA THR A 21 0.38 -2.39 -7.60
C THR A 21 1.13 -3.71 -7.39
N SER A 22 0.58 -4.79 -7.91
CA SER A 22 1.19 -6.12 -7.92
C SER A 22 1.66 -6.50 -9.34
N PRO A 23 2.50 -7.53 -9.53
CA PRO A 23 2.94 -7.97 -10.86
C PRO A 23 1.79 -8.30 -11.82
N THR A 24 0.70 -8.85 -11.31
CA THR A 24 -0.48 -9.30 -12.06
C THR A 24 -1.64 -8.33 -12.00
N ALA A 25 -1.61 -7.32 -11.13
CA ALA A 25 -2.70 -6.36 -10.91
C ALA A 25 -2.19 -4.92 -10.94
N GLY A 26 -2.15 -4.33 -12.14
CA GLY A 26 -1.82 -2.93 -12.38
C GLY A 26 -3.06 -2.06 -12.52
N SER A 27 -3.61 -1.97 -13.75
CA SER A 27 -4.82 -1.18 -14.06
C SER A 27 -6.05 -1.70 -13.33
N ASP A 28 -6.21 -3.01 -13.24
CA ASP A 28 -7.22 -3.64 -12.39
C ASP A 28 -6.69 -3.82 -10.96
N ALA A 29 -6.67 -2.72 -10.21
CA ALA A 29 -6.18 -2.71 -8.84
C ALA A 29 -7.07 -3.54 -7.87
N GLY A 30 -8.30 -3.88 -8.27
CA GLY A 30 -9.19 -4.77 -7.50
C GLY A 30 -8.76 -6.23 -7.53
N SER A 31 -8.00 -6.64 -8.55
CA SER A 31 -7.56 -8.02 -8.76
C SER A 31 -6.25 -8.39 -8.06
N ILE A 32 -5.77 -7.58 -7.11
CA ILE A 32 -4.57 -7.91 -6.34
C ILE A 32 -4.68 -9.30 -5.73
N GLU A 33 -3.58 -10.06 -5.80
CA GLU A 33 -3.47 -11.42 -5.24
C GLU A 33 -2.89 -11.42 -3.81
N ASP A 34 -2.37 -10.28 -3.39
CA ASP A 34 -1.82 -10.08 -2.05
C ASP A 34 -2.90 -10.25 -0.99
N TYR A 35 -2.60 -10.97 0.07
CA TYR A 35 -3.59 -11.32 1.07
C TYR A 35 -3.06 -11.28 2.50
N GLY A 36 -3.98 -11.18 3.43
CA GLY A 36 -3.77 -11.36 4.86
C GLY A 36 -4.82 -12.30 5.43
N VAL A 37 -4.42 -13.11 6.39
CA VAL A 37 -5.32 -13.99 7.13
C VAL A 37 -5.32 -13.58 8.60
N VAL A 38 -6.50 -13.36 9.15
CA VAL A 38 -6.67 -13.08 10.58
C VAL A 38 -6.27 -14.32 11.38
N CYS A 39 -5.50 -14.14 12.43
CA CYS A 39 -5.04 -15.24 13.29
C CYS A 39 -4.72 -14.74 14.70
N GLU A 40 -4.66 -15.65 15.65
CA GLU A 40 -4.03 -15.39 16.95
C GLU A 40 -2.53 -15.68 16.85
N ALA A 41 -1.70 -14.73 17.22
CA ALA A 41 -0.25 -14.88 17.23
C ALA A 41 0.40 -14.11 18.38
N GLU A 42 1.63 -14.45 18.69
CA GLU A 42 2.47 -13.68 19.59
C GLU A 42 3.12 -12.52 18.84
N PHE A 43 2.99 -11.31 19.35
CA PHE A 43 3.66 -10.12 18.86
C PHE A 43 4.11 -9.28 20.05
N ASP A 44 5.39 -8.91 20.08
CA ASP A 44 6.04 -8.21 21.21
C ASP A 44 5.81 -8.90 22.56
N GLY A 45 5.89 -10.25 22.60
CA GLY A 45 5.73 -11.06 23.80
C GLY A 45 4.29 -11.17 24.32
N LYS A 46 3.29 -10.78 23.52
CA LYS A 46 1.87 -10.85 23.87
C LYS A 46 1.08 -11.63 22.84
N LYS A 47 0.29 -12.61 23.29
CA LYS A 47 -0.69 -13.28 22.44
C LYS A 47 -1.84 -12.30 22.17
N GLN A 48 -2.10 -12.03 20.89
CA GLN A 48 -3.12 -11.08 20.48
C GLN A 48 -3.65 -11.40 19.06
N LEU A 49 -4.72 -10.72 18.69
CA LEU A 49 -5.27 -10.81 17.35
C LEU A 49 -4.33 -10.13 16.37
N CYS A 50 -3.90 -10.87 15.35
CA CYS A 50 -2.92 -10.49 14.35
C CYS A 50 -3.43 -10.76 12.93
N ILE A 51 -2.68 -10.30 11.97
CA ILE A 51 -2.84 -10.64 10.55
C ILE A 51 -1.53 -11.25 10.08
N ARG A 52 -1.60 -12.42 9.45
CA ARG A 52 -0.51 -13.02 8.68
C ARG A 52 -0.60 -12.55 7.24
N LEU A 53 0.37 -11.74 6.82
CA LEU A 53 0.37 -11.05 5.53
C LEU A 53 1.32 -11.73 4.54
N ASN A 54 0.89 -11.83 3.28
CA ASN A 54 1.70 -12.27 2.15
C ASN A 54 1.45 -11.33 0.97
N TRP A 55 2.54 -10.73 0.43
CA TRP A 55 2.42 -9.80 -0.69
C TRP A 55 3.66 -9.76 -1.57
N ASN A 56 3.45 -9.36 -2.84
CA ASN A 56 4.51 -9.07 -3.79
C ASN A 56 4.13 -7.82 -4.60
N LYS A 57 4.65 -6.68 -4.20
CA LYS A 57 4.37 -5.39 -4.82
C LYS A 57 5.52 -4.92 -5.70
N ARG A 58 5.21 -4.19 -6.78
CA ARG A 58 6.22 -3.60 -7.65
C ARG A 58 5.87 -2.17 -8.07
N TYR A 59 6.87 -1.47 -8.59
CA TYR A 59 6.75 -0.06 -8.99
C TYR A 59 6.31 0.86 -7.84
N ILE A 60 6.76 0.55 -6.63
CA ILE A 60 6.36 1.33 -5.46
C ILE A 60 7.28 2.52 -5.32
N THR A 61 6.72 3.71 -5.56
CA THR A 61 7.41 4.99 -5.41
C THR A 61 7.82 5.20 -3.96
N LEU A 62 9.05 5.67 -3.76
CA LEU A 62 9.71 5.85 -2.47
C LEU A 62 10.05 4.55 -1.71
N ALA A 63 9.68 3.36 -2.18
CA ALA A 63 9.99 2.12 -1.47
C ALA A 63 11.46 2.00 -1.05
N PRO A 64 12.48 2.32 -1.89
CA PRO A 64 13.88 2.18 -1.49
C PRO A 64 14.32 3.03 -0.29
N VAL A 65 13.57 4.07 0.04
CA VAL A 65 13.84 4.99 1.15
C VAL A 65 12.75 4.99 2.21
N ALA A 66 11.69 4.20 2.01
CA ALA A 66 10.56 4.17 2.91
C ALA A 66 10.91 3.56 4.27
N THR A 67 10.36 4.12 5.33
CA THR A 67 10.34 3.57 6.69
C THR A 67 8.99 2.99 7.06
N LEU A 68 7.95 3.40 6.33
CA LEU A 68 6.56 3.01 6.58
C LEU A 68 5.87 2.64 5.27
N ILE A 69 5.25 1.48 5.24
CA ILE A 69 4.56 0.93 4.06
C ILE A 69 3.06 0.97 4.30
N GLY A 70 2.33 1.77 3.54
CA GLY A 70 0.88 1.64 3.40
C GLY A 70 0.59 0.49 2.46
N LEU A 71 0.15 -0.65 2.98
CA LEU A 71 -0.07 -1.87 2.22
C LEU A 71 -1.56 -2.09 1.97
N ALA A 72 -1.93 -2.35 0.70
CA ALA A 72 -3.27 -2.82 0.32
C ALA A 72 -3.23 -4.33 0.01
N PHE A 73 -4.16 -5.09 0.59
CA PHE A 73 -4.27 -6.54 0.46
C PHE A 73 -5.72 -7.00 0.67
N LYS A 74 -6.05 -8.21 0.22
CA LYS A 74 -7.33 -8.86 0.52
C LYS A 74 -7.25 -9.50 1.90
N LEU A 75 -8.20 -9.21 2.78
CA LEU A 75 -8.25 -9.75 4.13
C LEU A 75 -9.25 -10.91 4.21
N TYR A 76 -8.80 -12.02 4.79
CA TYR A 76 -9.59 -13.23 5.03
C TYR A 76 -9.62 -13.55 6.53
N ASP A 77 -10.75 -14.06 6.99
CA ASP A 77 -11.00 -14.48 8.37
C ASP A 77 -11.68 -15.86 8.39
N PRO A 78 -10.96 -16.93 8.01
CA PRO A 78 -11.53 -18.28 7.94
C PRO A 78 -11.95 -18.83 9.31
N ASP A 79 -11.34 -18.35 10.39
CA ASP A 79 -11.65 -18.78 11.76
C ASP A 79 -12.73 -17.90 12.43
N HIS A 80 -13.33 -16.96 11.68
CA HIS A 80 -14.40 -16.08 12.15
C HIS A 80 -14.07 -15.27 13.42
N LEU A 81 -12.81 -14.84 13.57
CA LEU A 81 -12.33 -14.09 14.73
C LEU A 81 -12.82 -12.63 14.74
N LEU A 82 -13.24 -12.10 13.59
CA LEU A 82 -13.75 -10.73 13.44
C LEU A 82 -15.26 -10.68 13.21
N GLY A 83 -15.88 -11.80 12.84
CA GLY A 83 -17.32 -11.87 12.55
C GLY A 83 -17.68 -12.98 11.58
N GLU A 84 -18.88 -12.94 11.00
CA GLU A 84 -19.42 -14.06 10.21
C GLU A 84 -18.83 -14.18 8.78
N LYS A 85 -18.15 -13.14 8.28
CA LYS A 85 -17.65 -13.11 6.89
C LYS A 85 -16.23 -13.64 6.82
N GLU A 86 -16.02 -14.68 6.03
CA GLU A 86 -14.68 -15.22 5.73
C GLU A 86 -13.85 -14.28 4.84
N SER A 87 -14.45 -13.69 3.80
CA SER A 87 -13.79 -12.71 2.92
C SER A 87 -14.23 -11.31 3.26
N LEU A 88 -13.34 -10.51 3.82
CA LEU A 88 -13.63 -9.14 4.25
C LEU A 88 -13.39 -8.11 3.14
N GLY A 89 -12.57 -8.45 2.14
CA GLY A 89 -12.25 -7.57 1.02
C GLY A 89 -10.93 -6.80 1.20
N ILE A 90 -10.72 -5.82 0.32
CA ILE A 90 -9.49 -5.04 0.33
C ILE A 90 -9.40 -4.22 1.62
N THR A 91 -8.26 -4.37 2.28
CA THR A 91 -7.94 -3.72 3.56
C THR A 91 -6.61 -3.00 3.40
N CYS A 92 -6.43 -1.88 4.10
CA CYS A 92 -5.19 -1.12 4.12
C CYS A 92 -4.60 -1.12 5.53
N ALA A 93 -3.28 -1.38 5.63
CA ALA A 93 -2.55 -1.36 6.89
C ALA A 93 -1.25 -0.57 6.78
N LEU A 94 -0.75 -0.06 7.91
CA LEU A 94 0.54 0.61 8.02
C LEU A 94 1.57 -0.38 8.56
N ILE A 95 2.55 -0.75 7.74
CA ILE A 95 3.58 -1.74 8.07
C ILE A 95 4.93 -1.03 8.17
N PRO A 96 5.55 -0.94 9.37
CA PRO A 96 6.94 -0.52 9.51
C PRO A 96 7.87 -1.47 8.74
N LYS A 97 8.88 -0.92 8.07
CA LYS A 97 9.81 -1.75 7.26
C LYS A 97 10.66 -2.70 8.10
N GLU A 98 10.83 -2.40 9.40
CA GLU A 98 11.63 -3.19 10.34
C GLU A 98 10.92 -4.47 10.82
N ILE A 99 9.64 -4.64 10.50
CA ILE A 99 8.91 -5.88 10.83
C ILE A 99 9.61 -7.06 10.15
N PRO A 100 9.83 -8.17 10.87
CA PRO A 100 10.46 -9.37 10.30
C PRO A 100 9.76 -9.85 9.02
N ASN A 101 10.55 -10.36 8.07
CA ASN A 101 10.10 -10.87 6.78
C ASN A 101 9.56 -9.81 5.79
N VAL A 102 9.73 -8.53 6.09
CA VAL A 102 9.52 -7.44 5.12
C VAL A 102 10.79 -7.22 4.32
N GLU A 103 10.69 -7.25 3.01
CA GLU A 103 11.79 -7.02 2.07
C GLU A 103 11.48 -5.84 1.16
N ILE A 104 12.39 -4.87 1.13
CA ILE A 104 12.42 -3.84 0.10
C ILE A 104 13.53 -4.21 -0.88
N GLY A 105 13.14 -4.52 -2.11
CA GLY A 105 14.05 -5.01 -3.12
C GLY A 105 14.83 -3.88 -3.82
N ARG A 106 15.65 -4.31 -4.78
CA ARG A 106 16.53 -3.40 -5.51
C ARG A 106 15.74 -2.32 -6.27
N LYS A 107 16.21 -1.08 -6.18
CA LYS A 107 15.70 0.06 -6.95
C LYS A 107 15.64 -0.29 -8.44
N HIS A 108 14.52 0.04 -9.07
CA HIS A 108 14.38 0.04 -10.53
C HIS A 108 14.06 1.45 -11.03
N MET A 109 14.29 1.70 -12.31
CA MET A 109 14.18 3.01 -12.94
C MET A 109 13.19 2.92 -14.12
N PRO A 110 11.87 3.01 -13.86
CA PRO A 110 10.87 2.98 -14.94
C PRO A 110 11.14 4.10 -15.94
N LEU A 111 11.19 3.75 -17.23
CA LEU A 111 11.51 4.70 -18.31
C LEU A 111 12.79 5.53 -18.05
N LYS A 112 13.77 4.97 -17.34
CA LYS A 112 15.00 5.63 -16.91
C LYS A 112 14.79 6.86 -16.01
N SER A 113 13.61 7.02 -15.41
CA SER A 113 13.34 8.11 -14.47
C SER A 113 14.17 7.95 -13.19
N ALA A 114 14.71 9.05 -12.69
CA ALA A 114 15.63 9.05 -11.56
C ALA A 114 14.96 8.88 -10.19
N PHE A 115 13.64 9.00 -10.07
CA PHE A 115 12.96 8.90 -8.78
C PHE A 115 13.08 7.48 -8.18
N PRO A 116 13.16 7.36 -6.85
CA PRO A 116 13.29 6.07 -6.18
C PRO A 116 12.00 5.27 -6.32
N ASN A 117 12.12 4.09 -6.92
CA ASN A 117 11.04 3.17 -7.18
C ASN A 117 11.55 1.74 -6.95
N GLY A 118 10.76 0.86 -6.38
CA GLY A 118 11.23 -0.49 -6.10
C GLY A 118 10.10 -1.46 -5.73
N PRO A 119 10.42 -2.77 -5.70
CA PRO A 119 9.49 -3.78 -5.22
C PRO A 119 9.48 -3.82 -3.69
N VAL A 120 8.34 -4.22 -3.14
CA VAL A 120 8.16 -4.48 -1.71
C VAL A 120 7.50 -5.84 -1.54
N ARG A 121 8.08 -6.70 -0.74
CA ARG A 121 7.62 -8.08 -0.52
C ARG A 121 7.47 -8.37 0.96
N GLY A 122 6.61 -9.30 1.26
CA GLY A 122 6.47 -9.88 2.58
C GLY A 122 5.97 -11.31 2.49
N LYS A 123 6.55 -12.18 3.29
CA LYS A 123 6.14 -13.58 3.38
C LYS A 123 5.92 -13.95 4.84
N ASP A 124 4.69 -14.37 5.15
CA ASP A 124 4.27 -14.73 6.51
C ASP A 124 4.60 -13.65 7.56
N VAL A 125 4.38 -12.39 7.16
CA VAL A 125 4.61 -11.23 8.04
C VAL A 125 3.47 -11.14 9.04
N ILE A 126 3.78 -11.21 10.34
CA ILE A 126 2.80 -11.11 11.41
C ILE A 126 2.76 -9.68 11.92
N VAL A 127 1.56 -9.10 11.94
CA VAL A 127 1.31 -7.76 12.51
C VAL A 127 0.03 -7.76 13.32
N PRO A 128 -0.07 -6.95 14.37
CA PRO A 128 -1.32 -6.76 15.12
C PRO A 128 -2.45 -6.27 14.23
N ILE A 129 -3.68 -6.68 14.53
CA ILE A 129 -4.88 -6.22 13.81
C ILE A 129 -5.01 -4.68 13.82
N ASP A 130 -4.53 -4.03 14.86
CA ASP A 130 -4.53 -2.58 15.02
C ASP A 130 -3.62 -1.83 14.03
N TYR A 131 -2.81 -2.55 13.23
CA TYR A 131 -2.07 -1.94 12.12
C TYR A 131 -2.96 -1.60 10.93
N ILE A 132 -4.19 -2.13 10.87
CA ILE A 132 -5.21 -1.67 9.91
C ILE A 132 -5.42 -0.16 10.09
N ILE A 133 -5.42 0.59 9.00
CA ILE A 133 -5.69 2.02 9.02
C ILE A 133 -7.13 2.26 9.52
N GLY A 134 -7.24 2.96 10.64
CA GLY A 134 -8.52 3.17 11.33
C GLY A 134 -8.93 2.03 12.28
N GLY A 135 -8.06 1.01 12.46
CA GLY A 135 -8.26 -0.11 13.36
C GLY A 135 -9.16 -1.21 12.81
N GLN A 136 -9.43 -2.22 13.62
CA GLN A 136 -10.19 -3.43 13.26
C GLN A 136 -11.52 -3.14 12.56
N LYS A 137 -12.28 -2.13 12.98
CA LYS A 137 -13.58 -1.75 12.38
C LYS A 137 -13.50 -1.33 10.91
N MET A 138 -12.31 -1.03 10.43
CA MET A 138 -12.04 -0.63 9.04
C MET A 138 -11.52 -1.79 8.18
N ALA A 139 -11.53 -3.02 8.71
CA ALA A 139 -11.27 -4.22 7.93
C ALA A 139 -12.24 -4.31 6.74
N GLY A 140 -11.74 -4.58 5.55
CA GLY A 140 -12.53 -4.63 4.32
C GLY A 140 -12.93 -3.28 3.72
N GLN A 141 -12.61 -2.15 4.37
CA GLN A 141 -12.96 -0.81 3.87
C GLN A 141 -11.82 -0.14 3.06
N GLY A 142 -10.76 -0.87 2.76
CA GLY A 142 -9.57 -0.33 2.10
C GLY A 142 -9.86 0.24 0.70
N TRP A 143 -10.71 -0.43 -0.09
CA TRP A 143 -11.08 0.09 -1.42
C TRP A 143 -11.79 1.44 -1.35
N ARG A 144 -12.75 1.57 -0.45
CA ARG A 144 -13.43 2.84 -0.21
C ARG A 144 -12.45 3.93 0.22
N MET A 145 -11.54 3.64 1.15
CA MET A 145 -10.49 4.59 1.56
C MET A 145 -9.64 5.05 0.38
N LEU A 146 -9.23 4.13 -0.51
CA LEU A 146 -8.45 4.45 -1.68
C LEU A 146 -9.19 5.38 -2.63
N MET A 147 -10.46 5.11 -2.89
CA MET A 147 -11.28 5.94 -3.77
C MET A 147 -11.49 7.33 -3.17
N GLU A 148 -11.85 7.45 -1.91
CA GLU A 148 -12.09 8.72 -1.24
C GLU A 148 -10.80 9.58 -1.15
N CYS A 149 -9.66 8.97 -0.83
CA CYS A 149 -8.41 9.70 -0.64
C CYS A 149 -7.65 10.01 -1.93
N LEU A 150 -7.75 9.17 -2.96
CA LEU A 150 -6.95 9.30 -4.17
C LEU A 150 -7.71 9.96 -5.33
N ALA A 151 -9.02 9.82 -5.41
CA ALA A 151 -9.81 10.27 -6.56
C ALA A 151 -9.75 11.79 -6.74
N ALA A 152 -9.87 12.57 -5.67
CA ALA A 152 -9.91 14.03 -5.75
C ALA A 152 -8.64 14.63 -6.39
N GLY A 153 -7.45 14.24 -5.92
CA GLY A 153 -6.18 14.71 -6.47
C GLY A 153 -5.92 14.18 -7.89
N ARG A 154 -6.18 12.89 -8.11
CA ARG A 154 -5.92 12.24 -9.41
C ARG A 154 -6.84 12.70 -10.52
N SER A 155 -8.09 13.03 -10.24
CA SER A 155 -9.03 13.56 -11.24
C SER A 155 -8.62 14.92 -11.81
N ILE A 156 -7.74 15.65 -11.12
CA ILE A 156 -7.18 16.92 -11.56
C ILE A 156 -5.79 16.74 -12.14
N SER A 157 -4.87 16.13 -11.37
CA SER A 157 -3.45 16.10 -11.71
C SER A 157 -3.13 15.23 -12.94
N LEU A 158 -3.74 14.05 -13.07
CA LEU A 158 -3.48 13.15 -14.22
C LEU A 158 -4.03 13.71 -15.54
N PRO A 159 -5.29 14.18 -15.64
CA PRO A 159 -5.77 14.83 -16.85
C PRO A 159 -4.97 16.08 -17.24
N SER A 160 -4.56 16.89 -16.27
CA SER A 160 -3.74 18.08 -16.51
C SER A 160 -2.37 17.72 -17.08
N MET A 161 -1.73 16.69 -16.54
CA MET A 161 -0.44 16.20 -17.04
C MET A 161 -0.55 15.68 -18.47
N VAL A 162 -1.56 14.87 -18.78
CA VAL A 162 -1.79 14.34 -20.13
C VAL A 162 -2.10 15.47 -21.12
N THR A 163 -2.91 16.44 -20.73
CA THR A 163 -3.23 17.63 -21.55
C THR A 163 -1.96 18.45 -21.84
N GLY A 164 -1.11 18.65 -20.84
CA GLY A 164 0.19 19.32 -21.01
C GLY A 164 1.10 18.59 -21.99
N GLY A 165 1.21 17.25 -21.87
CA GLY A 165 1.96 16.42 -22.81
C GLY A 165 1.42 16.46 -24.26
N ALA A 166 0.11 16.40 -24.42
CA ALA A 166 -0.53 16.52 -25.74
C ALA A 166 -0.28 17.90 -26.38
N ARG A 167 -0.35 18.98 -25.61
CA ARG A 167 -0.01 20.32 -26.09
C ARG A 167 1.43 20.44 -26.56
N LEU A 168 2.37 19.88 -25.78
CA LEU A 168 3.79 19.86 -26.16
C LEU A 168 4.01 19.08 -27.46
N ALA A 169 3.40 17.89 -27.59
CA ALA A 169 3.48 17.08 -28.81
C ALA A 169 2.91 17.83 -30.02
N MET A 170 1.76 18.51 -29.87
CA MET A 170 1.15 19.31 -30.95
C MET A 170 2.04 20.47 -31.37
N LEU A 171 2.66 21.18 -30.42
CA LEU A 171 3.60 22.27 -30.74
C LEU A 171 4.82 21.74 -31.50
N ALA A 172 5.41 20.64 -31.04
CA ALA A 172 6.58 20.05 -31.68
C ALA A 172 6.28 19.59 -33.13
N THR A 173 5.15 18.90 -33.33
CA THR A 173 4.76 18.39 -34.67
C THR A 173 4.23 19.50 -35.60
N GLY A 174 3.58 20.52 -35.04
CA GLY A 174 3.06 21.64 -35.88
C GLY A 174 4.13 22.64 -36.31
N SER A 175 5.33 22.59 -35.70
CA SER A 175 6.48 23.42 -36.05
C SER A 175 7.43 22.74 -37.01
N TYR A 176 7.18 21.49 -37.39
CA TYR A 176 7.95 20.67 -38.32
C TYR A 176 7.35 20.73 -39.73
#